data_0fe89f7159aee4d0db31913bb0516454
#
_entry.id   0fe89f7159aee4d0db31913bb0516454
#
_cell.length_a   1.000
_cell.length_b   1.000
_cell.length_c   1.000
_cell.angle_alpha   90.00
_cell.angle_beta   90.00
_cell.angle_gamma   90.00
#
_symmetry.space_group_name_H-M   'P 1'
#
loop_
_entity.id
_entity.type
_entity.pdbx_description
1 polymer ?
#
loop_
_entity_poly.entity_id
_entity_poly.type
_entity_poly.pdbx_seq_one_letter_code
_entity_poly.pdbx_strand_id
1 'polypeptide(L)'
;MELAERFPAAEIPALTAQYEEWQETRPLEGMRILDATPLFFNTCVKHTVLLAGGAELVCTCGDRIPYDPAAVEFLQQHDVDVAWNIYGDVLLDEFDCVLDCGAVHASVTSVYGAVELTRSGVGIYEELTEKSVFLVDSGRIKTIETCLGTGESCLRALRQLGYTDFSGKNVLLFGYGKVGRGIAMHLRKAGAAVTVAELEKGRGDIFIPDHDAVVDAIRKADFIITATGKKDALALFSNELERSGAVLVNMGFEDEFGEKLPAARCLNGKKPLNFILSEPTLTRYIDPVLALHNEGALILKDLPEGSGTVVPEEDLEMRILDIVRANGVLKDELDLLLQE
;
A
#
# COMPACT_ATOMS: atom_id res chain seq x y z
N MET A 1 -12.23 22.46 7.79
CA MET A 1 -11.48 21.82 6.68
C MET A 1 -12.42 20.83 6.01
N GLU A 2 -12.73 21.02 4.73
CA GLU A 2 -13.69 20.17 4.00
C GLU A 2 -13.37 18.66 4.03
N LEU A 3 -12.08 18.30 4.15
CA LEU A 3 -11.66 16.90 4.28
C LEU A 3 -12.02 16.26 5.64
N ALA A 4 -12.14 17.04 6.71
CA ALA A 4 -12.52 16.52 8.04
C ALA A 4 -13.98 16.04 8.08
N GLU A 5 -14.85 16.55 7.22
CA GLU A 5 -16.23 16.04 7.08
C GLU A 5 -16.24 14.70 6.35
N ARG A 6 -15.28 14.48 5.44
CA ARG A 6 -15.18 13.25 4.64
C ARG A 6 -14.40 12.15 5.36
N PHE A 7 -13.37 12.53 6.13
CA PHE A 7 -12.52 11.60 6.88
C PHE A 7 -12.53 11.98 8.37
N PRO A 8 -13.35 11.29 9.19
CA PRO A 8 -13.34 11.49 10.64
C PRO A 8 -11.94 11.27 11.21
N ALA A 9 -11.56 12.04 12.24
CA ALA A 9 -10.22 11.98 12.86
C ALA A 9 -9.83 10.55 13.31
N ALA A 10 -10.80 9.72 13.70
CA ALA A 10 -10.55 8.33 14.07
C ALA A 10 -10.16 7.43 12.86
N GLU A 11 -10.45 7.84 11.63
CA GLU A 11 -10.04 7.16 10.40
C GLU A 11 -8.66 7.62 9.90
N ILE A 12 -8.19 8.79 10.37
CA ILE A 12 -6.94 9.44 9.97
C ILE A 12 -6.18 10.00 11.20
N PRO A 13 -5.99 9.19 12.27
CA PRO A 13 -5.44 9.71 13.52
C PRO A 13 -4.01 10.22 13.42
N ALA A 14 -3.15 9.59 12.59
CA ALA A 14 -1.76 10.00 12.43
C ALA A 14 -1.66 11.33 11.68
N LEU A 15 -2.35 11.47 10.55
CA LEU A 15 -2.38 12.72 9.78
C LEU A 15 -3.10 13.85 10.54
N THR A 16 -4.11 13.52 11.38
CA THR A 16 -4.76 14.52 12.24
C THR A 16 -3.77 15.07 13.28
N ALA A 17 -3.06 14.20 13.98
CA ALA A 17 -2.06 14.64 14.96
C ALA A 17 -0.92 15.43 14.31
N GLN A 18 -0.44 14.97 13.15
CA GLN A 18 0.59 15.68 12.38
C GLN A 18 0.10 17.05 11.90
N TYR A 19 -1.16 17.15 11.46
CA TYR A 19 -1.78 18.42 11.08
C TYR A 19 -1.81 19.41 12.25
N GLU A 20 -2.28 18.96 13.44
CA GLU A 20 -2.36 19.77 14.65
C GLU A 20 -0.99 20.29 15.08
N GLU A 21 0.04 19.44 15.03
CA GLU A 21 1.42 19.83 15.35
C GLU A 21 2.02 20.78 14.31
N TRP A 22 1.86 20.43 13.02
CA TRP A 22 2.55 21.17 11.94
C TRP A 22 1.93 22.52 11.61
N GLN A 23 0.63 22.74 11.86
CA GLN A 23 0.04 24.06 11.73
C GLN A 23 0.59 25.08 12.73
N GLU A 24 1.06 24.60 13.91
CA GLU A 24 1.65 25.44 14.94
C GLU A 24 3.16 25.65 14.73
N THR A 25 3.87 24.56 14.39
CA THR A 25 5.34 24.53 14.32
C THR A 25 5.89 24.94 12.95
N ARG A 26 5.09 24.77 11.88
CA ARG A 26 5.46 25.06 10.47
C ARG A 26 6.85 24.52 10.07
N PRO A 27 7.12 23.21 10.25
CA PRO A 27 8.47 22.65 10.13
C PRO A 27 8.99 22.66 8.68
N LEU A 28 8.08 22.78 7.69
CA LEU A 28 8.39 22.80 6.26
C LEU A 28 8.39 24.21 5.67
N GLU A 29 8.37 25.26 6.51
CA GLU A 29 8.35 26.64 6.05
C GLU A 29 9.52 26.92 5.09
N GLY A 30 9.17 27.43 3.89
CA GLY A 30 10.12 27.74 2.83
C GLY A 30 10.65 26.54 2.06
N MET A 31 10.15 25.33 2.30
CA MET A 31 10.46 24.15 1.48
C MET A 31 9.53 24.03 0.29
N ARG A 32 10.09 23.83 -0.90
CA ARG A 32 9.36 23.49 -2.11
C ARG A 32 9.41 22.00 -2.35
N ILE A 33 8.24 21.35 -2.30
CA ILE A 33 8.09 19.89 -2.33
C ILE A 33 7.37 19.46 -3.61
N LEU A 34 7.96 18.50 -4.33
CA LEU A 34 7.33 17.79 -5.43
C LEU A 34 6.69 16.51 -4.89
N ASP A 35 5.40 16.28 -5.17
CA ASP A 35 4.68 15.08 -4.71
C ASP A 35 4.11 14.29 -5.88
N ALA A 36 4.44 12.98 -5.94
CA ALA A 36 3.98 12.02 -6.93
C ALA A 36 3.01 10.98 -6.35
N THR A 37 2.45 11.23 -5.17
CA THR A 37 1.43 10.34 -4.60
C THR A 37 0.16 10.39 -5.45
N PRO A 38 -0.48 9.25 -5.80
CA PRO A 38 -1.74 9.24 -6.54
C PRO A 38 -2.77 10.21 -5.95
N LEU A 39 -3.39 11.03 -6.79
CA LEU A 39 -4.27 12.12 -6.35
C LEU A 39 -5.71 11.64 -6.19
N PHE A 40 -6.05 11.13 -5.01
CA PHE A 40 -7.40 10.80 -4.57
C PHE A 40 -7.72 11.58 -3.29
N PHE A 41 -9.00 11.68 -2.91
CA PHE A 41 -9.37 12.45 -1.71
C PHE A 41 -8.68 11.95 -0.43
N ASN A 42 -8.46 10.65 -0.29
CA ASN A 42 -7.76 10.07 0.85
C ASN A 42 -6.27 10.49 0.91
N THR A 43 -5.62 10.69 -0.22
CA THR A 43 -4.24 11.22 -0.29
C THR A 43 -4.21 12.74 -0.17
N CYS A 44 -5.27 13.47 -0.54
CA CYS A 44 -5.36 14.91 -0.32
C CYS A 44 -5.24 15.30 1.15
N VAL A 45 -5.59 14.39 2.09
CA VAL A 45 -5.40 14.64 3.53
C VAL A 45 -3.92 14.90 3.85
N LYS A 46 -3.02 14.06 3.30
CA LYS A 46 -1.57 14.23 3.43
C LYS A 46 -1.10 15.60 2.92
N HIS A 47 -1.63 16.02 1.75
CA HIS A 47 -1.27 17.30 1.15
C HIS A 47 -1.70 18.49 2.03
N THR A 48 -2.87 18.42 2.67
CA THR A 48 -3.29 19.48 3.61
C THR A 48 -2.36 19.57 4.83
N VAL A 49 -1.76 18.47 5.26
CA VAL A 49 -0.74 18.46 6.34
C VAL A 49 0.54 19.15 5.87
N LEU A 50 1.03 18.85 4.66
CA LEU A 50 2.22 19.49 4.10
C LEU A 50 2.03 21.01 3.99
N LEU A 51 0.86 21.47 3.50
CA LEU A 51 0.51 22.89 3.43
C LEU A 51 0.44 23.54 4.81
N ALA A 52 -0.17 22.87 5.80
CA ALA A 52 -0.20 23.35 7.18
C ALA A 52 1.22 23.48 7.76
N GLY A 53 2.12 22.56 7.41
CA GLY A 53 3.54 22.60 7.74
C GLY A 53 4.33 23.72 7.07
N GLY A 54 3.72 24.47 6.14
CA GLY A 54 4.33 25.62 5.46
C GLY A 54 5.03 25.29 4.15
N ALA A 55 4.86 24.09 3.61
CA ALA A 55 5.44 23.72 2.31
C ALA A 55 4.79 24.46 1.14
N GLU A 56 5.60 24.83 0.14
CA GLU A 56 5.13 25.11 -1.21
C GLU A 56 5.03 23.78 -1.96
N LEU A 57 3.82 23.41 -2.36
CA LEU A 57 3.54 22.07 -2.86
C LEU A 57 3.25 22.08 -4.36
N VAL A 58 3.97 21.24 -5.11
CA VAL A 58 3.69 20.89 -6.49
C VAL A 58 3.35 19.41 -6.58
N CYS A 59 2.14 19.08 -7.03
CA CYS A 59 1.73 17.70 -7.25
C CYS A 59 1.84 17.32 -8.73
N THR A 60 2.08 16.05 -9.02
CA THR A 60 2.07 15.54 -10.39
C THR A 60 1.01 14.46 -10.56
N CYS A 61 0.37 14.43 -11.71
CA CYS A 61 -0.58 13.37 -12.09
C CYS A 61 -0.56 13.11 -13.60
N GLY A 62 -1.15 12.02 -14.04
CA GLY A 62 -1.22 11.65 -15.45
C GLY A 62 -1.19 10.15 -15.66
N ASP A 63 -0.64 9.70 -16.78
CA ASP A 63 -0.67 8.30 -17.20
C ASP A 63 0.04 7.33 -16.24
N ARG A 64 1.06 7.83 -15.52
CA ARG A 64 1.83 7.04 -14.54
C ARG A 64 1.36 7.22 -13.10
N ILE A 65 0.72 8.33 -12.79
CA ILE A 65 0.25 8.68 -11.45
C ILE A 65 -1.26 8.80 -11.50
N PRO A 66 -2.00 7.79 -11.03
CA PRO A 66 -3.47 7.78 -11.05
C PRO A 66 -4.06 8.97 -10.28
N TYR A 67 -5.20 9.45 -10.73
CA TYR A 67 -5.86 10.60 -10.12
C TYR A 67 -7.39 10.53 -10.26
N ASP A 68 -8.07 11.23 -9.35
CA ASP A 68 -9.48 11.61 -9.46
C ASP A 68 -9.55 13.09 -9.86
N PRO A 69 -10.21 13.46 -10.98
CA PRO A 69 -10.34 14.86 -11.40
C PRO A 69 -10.88 15.78 -10.31
N ALA A 70 -11.80 15.30 -9.47
CA ALA A 70 -12.36 16.10 -8.38
C ALA A 70 -11.33 16.34 -7.24
N ALA A 71 -10.42 15.39 -7.00
CA ALA A 71 -9.32 15.57 -6.05
C ALA A 71 -8.28 16.57 -6.58
N VAL A 72 -8.02 16.54 -7.88
CA VAL A 72 -7.14 17.56 -8.54
C VAL A 72 -7.75 18.95 -8.43
N GLU A 73 -9.04 19.10 -8.75
CA GLU A 73 -9.74 20.38 -8.62
C GLU A 73 -9.70 20.90 -7.17
N PHE A 74 -9.90 20.01 -6.19
CA PHE A 74 -9.79 20.35 -4.77
C PHE A 74 -8.39 20.90 -4.42
N LEU A 75 -7.31 20.26 -4.87
CA LEU A 75 -5.95 20.74 -4.61
C LEU A 75 -5.68 22.10 -5.26
N GLN A 76 -6.11 22.31 -6.51
CA GLN A 76 -5.97 23.57 -7.20
C GLN A 76 -6.74 24.72 -6.52
N GLN A 77 -7.91 24.45 -5.93
CA GLN A 77 -8.67 25.41 -5.12
C GLN A 77 -7.97 25.78 -3.80
N HIS A 78 -6.96 25.00 -3.38
CA HIS A 78 -6.14 25.24 -2.19
C HIS A 78 -4.71 25.71 -2.56
N ASP A 79 -4.57 26.36 -3.72
CA ASP A 79 -3.31 26.95 -4.21
C ASP A 79 -2.17 25.91 -4.41
N VAL A 80 -2.52 24.65 -4.70
CA VAL A 80 -1.54 23.61 -5.07
C VAL A 80 -1.38 23.57 -6.58
N ASP A 81 -0.16 23.71 -7.06
CA ASP A 81 0.16 23.51 -8.46
C ASP A 81 0.08 22.03 -8.83
N VAL A 82 -0.64 21.69 -9.91
CA VAL A 82 -0.74 20.32 -10.41
C VAL A 82 -0.19 20.25 -11.83
N ALA A 83 0.93 19.55 -11.99
CA ALA A 83 1.60 19.33 -13.26
C ALA A 83 1.15 18.02 -13.92
N TRP A 84 0.73 18.10 -15.19
CA TRP A 84 0.14 16.98 -15.93
C TRP A 84 1.17 16.29 -16.82
N ASN A 85 1.29 14.95 -16.69
CA ASN A 85 2.19 14.12 -17.52
C ASN A 85 3.63 14.66 -17.59
N ILE A 86 4.08 15.31 -16.52
CA ILE A 86 5.42 15.84 -16.41
C ILE A 86 6.20 14.92 -15.47
N TYR A 87 7.26 14.32 -15.98
CA TYR A 87 8.08 13.33 -15.29
C TYR A 87 9.56 13.63 -15.50
N GLY A 88 10.35 13.49 -14.45
CA GLY A 88 11.80 13.51 -14.53
C GLY A 88 12.38 14.77 -15.16
N ASP A 89 13.15 14.61 -16.23
CA ASP A 89 13.97 15.68 -16.86
C ASP A 89 13.18 16.86 -17.46
N VAL A 90 11.84 16.77 -17.49
CA VAL A 90 10.98 17.87 -17.99
C VAL A 90 10.63 18.85 -16.87
N LEU A 91 10.84 18.47 -15.61
CA LEU A 91 10.70 19.40 -14.48
C LEU A 91 11.96 20.27 -14.37
N LEU A 92 11.85 21.51 -14.85
CA LEU A 92 12.95 22.48 -14.86
C LEU A 92 13.08 23.24 -13.52
N ASP A 93 12.13 23.05 -12.62
CA ASP A 93 12.10 23.72 -11.33
C ASP A 93 13.04 23.05 -10.33
N GLU A 94 13.55 23.81 -9.39
CA GLU A 94 14.31 23.32 -8.26
C GLU A 94 13.36 22.96 -7.11
N PHE A 95 13.56 21.77 -6.53
CA PHE A 95 12.80 21.29 -5.37
C PHE A 95 13.74 21.00 -4.20
N ASP A 96 13.26 21.24 -3.00
CA ASP A 96 13.99 20.86 -1.79
C ASP A 96 13.89 19.37 -1.53
N CYS A 97 12.70 18.79 -1.72
CA CYS A 97 12.44 17.38 -1.50
C CYS A 97 11.45 16.82 -2.52
N VAL A 98 11.59 15.54 -2.86
CA VAL A 98 10.64 14.78 -3.68
C VAL A 98 9.95 13.73 -2.83
N LEU A 99 8.63 13.78 -2.70
CA LEU A 99 7.80 12.73 -2.13
C LEU A 99 7.31 11.83 -3.26
N ASP A 100 8.02 10.73 -3.50
CA ASP A 100 7.84 9.87 -4.68
C ASP A 100 7.01 8.63 -4.40
N CYS A 101 6.45 8.08 -5.46
CA CYS A 101 5.66 6.85 -5.44
C CYS A 101 5.97 6.00 -6.67
N GLY A 102 6.75 4.94 -6.49
CA GLY A 102 7.20 4.07 -7.59
C GLY A 102 8.35 4.64 -8.41
N ALA A 103 9.14 5.52 -7.82
CA ALA A 103 10.31 6.16 -8.43
C ALA A 103 10.00 6.93 -9.73
N VAL A 104 8.79 7.52 -9.83
CA VAL A 104 8.36 8.25 -11.03
C VAL A 104 9.23 9.47 -11.28
N HIS A 105 9.74 10.09 -10.21
CA HIS A 105 10.62 11.25 -10.25
C HIS A 105 12.05 10.97 -9.79
N ALA A 106 12.51 9.72 -9.90
CA ALA A 106 13.86 9.33 -9.47
C ALA A 106 14.98 10.13 -10.16
N SER A 107 14.76 10.64 -11.37
CA SER A 107 15.70 11.50 -12.11
C SER A 107 15.68 12.98 -11.69
N VAL A 108 14.68 13.43 -10.92
CA VAL A 108 14.59 14.82 -10.46
C VAL A 108 15.67 15.07 -9.43
N THR A 109 16.44 16.15 -9.61
CA THR A 109 17.41 16.63 -8.62
C THR A 109 16.69 17.45 -7.56
N SER A 110 16.96 17.17 -6.29
CA SER A 110 16.41 17.91 -5.15
C SER A 110 17.51 18.15 -4.11
N VAL A 111 17.34 19.19 -3.29
CA VAL A 111 18.35 19.62 -2.32
C VAL A 111 18.60 18.54 -1.26
N TYR A 112 17.52 18.00 -0.66
CA TYR A 112 17.62 17.05 0.45
C TYR A 112 17.46 15.59 -0.01
N GLY A 113 16.91 15.33 -1.20
CA GLY A 113 16.71 13.99 -1.72
C GLY A 113 15.25 13.61 -1.93
N ALA A 114 14.96 12.31 -1.85
CA ALA A 114 13.63 11.77 -2.14
C ALA A 114 13.11 10.85 -1.02
N VAL A 115 11.79 10.81 -0.85
CA VAL A 115 11.09 9.86 0.02
C VAL A 115 10.30 8.91 -0.86
N GLU A 116 10.66 7.62 -0.88
CA GLU A 116 9.96 6.62 -1.70
C GLU A 116 8.91 5.87 -0.86
N LEU A 117 7.66 5.94 -1.33
CA LEU A 117 6.50 5.37 -0.64
C LEU A 117 6.36 3.86 -0.82
N THR A 118 6.80 3.32 -1.96
CA THR A 118 6.41 1.97 -2.42
C THR A 118 7.60 1.06 -2.65
N ARG A 119 7.38 -0.26 -2.48
CA ARG A 119 8.39 -1.28 -2.79
C ARG A 119 8.86 -1.25 -4.24
N SER A 120 7.98 -0.86 -5.18
CA SER A 120 8.30 -0.82 -6.60
C SER A 120 9.40 0.19 -6.96
N GLY A 121 9.52 1.29 -6.20
CA GLY A 121 10.54 2.31 -6.41
C GLY A 121 11.87 2.03 -5.71
N VAL A 122 11.86 1.20 -4.64
CA VAL A 122 13.06 0.95 -3.81
C VAL A 122 14.26 0.52 -4.63
N GLY A 123 14.11 -0.49 -5.52
CA GLY A 123 15.24 -0.99 -6.30
C GLY A 123 15.84 0.05 -7.25
N ILE A 124 15.03 0.97 -7.77
CA ILE A 124 15.50 2.07 -8.62
C ILE A 124 16.33 3.04 -7.80
N TYR A 125 15.84 3.43 -6.61
CA TYR A 125 16.54 4.35 -5.73
C TYR A 125 17.81 3.75 -5.10
N GLU A 126 17.86 2.46 -4.82
CA GLU A 126 19.06 1.76 -4.34
C GLU A 126 20.22 1.80 -5.34
N GLU A 127 19.93 1.97 -6.64
CA GLU A 127 20.94 2.15 -7.68
C GLU A 127 21.47 3.61 -7.76
N LEU A 128 20.75 4.57 -7.18
CA LEU A 128 21.08 6.00 -7.19
C LEU A 128 21.85 6.40 -5.92
N THR A 129 23.05 5.87 -5.75
CA THR A 129 23.86 5.98 -4.53
C THR A 129 24.29 7.41 -4.14
N GLU A 130 24.15 8.36 -5.04
CA GLU A 130 24.51 9.78 -4.82
C GLU A 130 23.38 10.58 -4.14
N LYS A 131 22.16 10.01 -4.07
CA LYS A 131 20.99 10.66 -3.46
C LYS A 131 20.76 10.17 -2.04
N SER A 132 20.30 11.09 -1.17
CA SER A 132 19.69 10.70 0.09
C SER A 132 18.24 10.28 -0.18
N VAL A 133 17.86 9.07 0.24
CA VAL A 133 16.52 8.52 -0.01
C VAL A 133 15.98 7.85 1.24
N PHE A 134 14.82 8.33 1.69
CA PHE A 134 14.09 7.70 2.80
C PHE A 134 13.09 6.68 2.27
N LEU A 135 13.22 5.41 2.69
CA LEU A 135 12.44 4.28 2.18
C LEU A 135 11.30 3.89 3.12
N VAL A 136 10.11 4.43 2.90
CA VAL A 136 8.91 4.17 3.72
C VAL A 136 8.53 2.69 3.73
N ASP A 137 8.65 1.99 2.59
CA ASP A 137 8.29 0.56 2.47
C ASP A 137 9.14 -0.36 3.34
N SER A 138 10.32 0.08 3.75
CA SER A 138 11.22 -0.70 4.60
C SER A 138 10.84 -0.71 6.08
N GLY A 139 9.88 0.15 6.48
CA GLY A 139 9.40 0.24 7.85
C GLY A 139 8.30 -0.77 8.20
N ARG A 140 8.01 -0.87 9.51
CA ARG A 140 6.92 -1.69 10.07
C ARG A 140 5.54 -1.11 9.74
N ILE A 141 5.40 0.22 9.74
CA ILE A 141 4.15 0.93 9.44
C ILE A 141 3.56 0.48 8.09
N LYS A 142 4.42 0.24 7.08
CA LYS A 142 3.96 -0.25 5.77
C LYS A 142 3.23 -1.60 5.86
N THR A 143 3.46 -2.39 6.89
CA THR A 143 2.74 -3.65 7.11
C THR A 143 1.26 -3.43 7.41
N ILE A 144 0.87 -2.28 7.99
CA ILE A 144 -0.55 -1.95 8.21
C ILE A 144 -1.29 -1.87 6.87
N GLU A 145 -0.76 -1.14 5.92
CA GLU A 145 -1.34 -1.03 4.58
C GLU A 145 -1.32 -2.38 3.84
N THR A 146 -0.15 -3.02 3.78
CA THR A 146 0.06 -4.20 2.93
C THR A 146 -0.50 -5.49 3.53
N CYS A 147 -0.58 -5.61 4.85
CA CYS A 147 -1.16 -6.76 5.53
C CYS A 147 -2.63 -6.51 5.84
N LEU A 148 -2.93 -5.56 6.74
CA LEU A 148 -4.30 -5.33 7.19
C LEU A 148 -5.17 -4.77 6.07
N GLY A 149 -4.72 -3.70 5.40
CA GLY A 149 -5.49 -3.02 4.36
C GLY A 149 -5.73 -3.88 3.13
N THR A 150 -4.70 -4.57 2.61
CA THR A 150 -4.86 -5.45 1.45
C THR A 150 -5.68 -6.70 1.81
N GLY A 151 -5.52 -7.23 3.03
CA GLY A 151 -6.32 -8.36 3.52
C GLY A 151 -7.81 -8.00 3.64
N GLU A 152 -8.13 -6.87 4.23
CA GLU A 152 -9.49 -6.34 4.32
C GLU A 152 -10.10 -6.13 2.92
N SER A 153 -9.34 -5.50 2.02
CA SER A 153 -9.83 -5.20 0.67
C SER A 153 -10.12 -6.45 -0.15
N CYS A 154 -9.37 -7.54 0.02
CA CYS A 154 -9.69 -8.82 -0.59
C CYS A 154 -11.10 -9.29 -0.17
N LEU A 155 -11.38 -9.28 1.13
CA LEU A 155 -12.66 -9.71 1.67
C LEU A 155 -13.80 -8.76 1.24
N ARG A 156 -13.56 -7.45 1.25
CA ARG A 156 -14.53 -6.43 0.80
C ARG A 156 -14.84 -6.57 -0.69
N ALA A 157 -13.85 -6.83 -1.52
CA ALA A 157 -14.04 -7.07 -2.96
C ALA A 157 -14.84 -8.35 -3.22
N LEU A 158 -14.58 -9.44 -2.49
CA LEU A 158 -15.39 -10.66 -2.55
C LEU A 158 -16.85 -10.38 -2.17
N ARG A 159 -17.08 -9.62 -1.08
CA ARG A 159 -18.43 -9.22 -0.65
C ARG A 159 -19.16 -8.37 -1.69
N GLN A 160 -18.47 -7.45 -2.35
CA GLN A 160 -19.03 -6.64 -3.45
C GLN A 160 -19.49 -7.50 -4.63
N LEU A 161 -18.83 -8.63 -4.88
CA LEU A 161 -19.20 -9.60 -5.89
C LEU A 161 -20.28 -10.62 -5.43
N GLY A 162 -20.82 -10.45 -4.22
CA GLY A 162 -21.90 -11.29 -3.67
C GLY A 162 -21.45 -12.47 -2.80
N TYR A 163 -20.16 -12.65 -2.57
CA TYR A 163 -19.64 -13.66 -1.64
C TYR A 163 -19.64 -13.10 -0.21
N THR A 164 -20.74 -13.22 0.50
CA THR A 164 -20.95 -12.58 1.81
C THR A 164 -20.76 -13.52 2.99
N ASP A 165 -20.93 -14.84 2.81
CA ASP A 165 -20.80 -15.85 3.87
C ASP A 165 -19.52 -16.68 3.69
N PHE A 166 -18.63 -16.56 4.65
CA PHE A 166 -17.36 -17.31 4.72
C PHE A 166 -17.37 -18.35 5.84
N SER A 167 -18.45 -18.44 6.64
CA SER A 167 -18.52 -19.39 7.75
C SER A 167 -18.40 -20.83 7.28
N GLY A 168 -17.38 -21.55 7.76
CA GLY A 168 -17.11 -22.93 7.39
C GLY A 168 -16.63 -23.14 5.95
N LYS A 169 -16.37 -22.07 5.18
CA LYS A 169 -15.80 -22.19 3.84
C LYS A 169 -14.33 -22.59 3.89
N ASN A 170 -13.93 -23.50 3.02
CA ASN A 170 -12.55 -23.92 2.85
C ASN A 170 -11.84 -22.96 1.90
N VAL A 171 -10.86 -22.22 2.38
CA VAL A 171 -10.03 -21.32 1.60
C VAL A 171 -8.62 -21.89 1.49
N LEU A 172 -8.15 -22.12 0.27
CA LEU A 172 -6.74 -22.41 -0.01
C LEU A 172 -6.04 -21.13 -0.40
N LEU A 173 -5.08 -20.70 0.40
CA LEU A 173 -4.30 -19.49 0.19
C LEU A 173 -2.87 -19.84 -0.20
N PHE A 174 -2.41 -19.40 -1.36
CA PHE A 174 -1.03 -19.52 -1.81
C PHE A 174 -0.25 -18.26 -1.49
N GLY A 175 0.86 -18.44 -0.75
CA GLY A 175 1.71 -17.37 -0.26
C GLY A 175 1.31 -16.87 1.12
N TYR A 176 2.31 -16.72 2.02
CA TYR A 176 2.12 -16.24 3.39
C TYR A 176 3.07 -15.08 3.73
N GLY A 177 3.30 -14.22 2.74
CA GLY A 177 3.96 -12.92 2.90
C GLY A 177 3.04 -11.90 3.60
N LYS A 178 3.40 -10.61 3.55
CA LYS A 178 2.60 -9.53 4.15
C LYS A 178 1.12 -9.59 3.71
N VAL A 179 0.86 -9.66 2.41
CA VAL A 179 -0.51 -9.72 1.83
C VAL A 179 -1.24 -11.00 2.26
N GLY A 180 -0.61 -12.17 2.09
CA GLY A 180 -1.24 -13.46 2.43
C GLY A 180 -1.61 -13.57 3.90
N ARG A 181 -0.76 -13.09 4.82
CA ARG A 181 -1.07 -13.05 6.26
C ARG A 181 -2.32 -12.24 6.56
N GLY A 182 -2.44 -11.04 5.97
CA GLY A 182 -3.62 -10.20 6.14
C GLY A 182 -4.88 -10.84 5.60
N ILE A 183 -4.83 -11.46 4.42
CA ILE A 183 -5.96 -12.20 3.84
C ILE A 183 -6.39 -13.34 4.77
N ALA A 184 -5.43 -14.15 5.25
CA ALA A 184 -5.72 -15.25 6.17
C ALA A 184 -6.37 -14.76 7.47
N MET A 185 -5.86 -13.66 8.05
CA MET A 185 -6.39 -13.06 9.28
C MET A 185 -7.85 -12.62 9.09
N HIS A 186 -8.15 -11.86 8.05
CA HIS A 186 -9.51 -11.36 7.81
C HIS A 186 -10.50 -12.48 7.46
N LEU A 187 -10.08 -13.48 6.69
CA LEU A 187 -10.93 -14.63 6.34
C LEU A 187 -11.20 -15.54 7.55
N ARG A 188 -10.18 -15.79 8.39
CA ARG A 188 -10.35 -16.54 9.65
C ARG A 188 -11.29 -15.81 10.60
N LYS A 189 -11.15 -14.48 10.73
CA LYS A 189 -12.07 -13.62 11.51
C LYS A 189 -13.52 -13.68 10.94
N ALA A 190 -13.68 -13.89 9.63
CA ALA A 190 -14.98 -14.09 8.99
C ALA A 190 -15.50 -15.54 9.08
N GLY A 191 -14.81 -16.44 9.77
CA GLY A 191 -15.23 -17.82 10.03
C GLY A 191 -14.80 -18.84 8.98
N ALA A 192 -13.92 -18.49 8.04
CA ALA A 192 -13.37 -19.41 7.04
C ALA A 192 -12.31 -20.36 7.64
N ALA A 193 -12.26 -21.58 7.14
CA ALA A 193 -11.17 -22.52 7.37
C ALA A 193 -10.07 -22.23 6.32
N VAL A 194 -9.02 -21.54 6.72
CA VAL A 194 -7.93 -21.12 5.81
C VAL A 194 -6.75 -22.08 5.94
N THR A 195 -6.45 -22.76 4.83
CA THR A 195 -5.24 -23.59 4.65
C THR A 195 -4.24 -22.79 3.81
N VAL A 196 -3.03 -22.63 4.31
CA VAL A 196 -1.96 -21.86 3.67
C VAL A 196 -0.99 -22.82 2.97
N ALA A 197 -0.76 -22.61 1.67
CA ALA A 197 0.27 -23.27 0.89
C ALA A 197 1.46 -22.32 0.67
N GLU A 198 2.68 -22.74 1.05
CA GLU A 198 3.89 -21.92 1.00
C GLU A 198 5.09 -22.69 0.45
N LEU A 199 6.03 -21.97 -0.19
CA LEU A 199 7.29 -22.54 -0.69
C LEU A 199 8.32 -22.75 0.42
N GLU A 200 8.25 -21.96 1.47
CA GLU A 200 9.13 -22.08 2.64
C GLU A 200 8.58 -23.14 3.58
N LYS A 201 9.35 -24.21 3.80
CA LYS A 201 8.95 -25.34 4.63
C LYS A 201 8.75 -24.92 6.08
N GLY A 202 7.57 -25.22 6.62
CA GLY A 202 7.22 -24.92 8.01
C GLY A 202 6.59 -23.54 8.23
N ARG A 203 6.43 -22.72 7.16
CA ARG A 203 5.78 -21.43 7.23
C ARG A 203 4.29 -21.45 6.87
N GLY A 204 3.83 -22.51 6.23
CA GLY A 204 2.42 -22.75 5.90
C GLY A 204 1.98 -24.16 6.33
N ASP A 205 0.71 -24.46 6.11
CA ASP A 205 0.10 -25.79 6.39
C ASP A 205 0.52 -26.83 5.34
N ILE A 206 0.73 -26.39 4.10
CA ILE A 206 1.13 -27.21 2.97
C ILE A 206 2.43 -26.66 2.38
N PHE A 207 3.39 -27.55 2.16
CA PHE A 207 4.61 -27.25 1.41
C PHE A 207 4.32 -27.43 -0.09
N ILE A 208 4.37 -26.33 -0.89
CA ILE A 208 3.95 -26.33 -2.30
C ILE A 208 4.64 -27.41 -3.15
N PRO A 209 5.94 -27.74 -2.98
CA PRO A 209 6.56 -28.87 -3.68
C PRO A 209 5.93 -30.24 -3.42
N ASP A 210 5.11 -30.41 -2.36
CA ASP A 210 4.26 -31.60 -2.20
C ASP A 210 3.02 -31.50 -3.09
N HIS A 211 3.19 -31.90 -4.35
CA HIS A 211 2.20 -31.77 -5.40
C HIS A 211 0.86 -32.43 -5.03
N ASP A 212 0.88 -33.61 -4.44
CA ASP A 212 -0.32 -34.37 -4.13
C ASP A 212 -1.14 -33.68 -3.02
N ALA A 213 -0.45 -33.14 -2.00
CA ALA A 213 -1.10 -32.37 -0.94
C ALA A 213 -1.77 -31.10 -1.47
N VAL A 214 -1.12 -30.40 -2.41
CA VAL A 214 -1.69 -29.20 -3.06
C VAL A 214 -2.92 -29.58 -3.89
N VAL A 215 -2.84 -30.63 -4.72
CA VAL A 215 -3.95 -31.10 -5.56
C VAL A 215 -5.16 -31.49 -4.71
N ASP A 216 -4.92 -32.17 -3.59
CA ASP A 216 -5.99 -32.55 -2.66
C ASP A 216 -6.64 -31.33 -1.99
N ALA A 217 -5.86 -30.31 -1.66
CA ALA A 217 -6.37 -29.05 -1.13
C ALA A 217 -7.19 -28.28 -2.18
N ILE A 218 -6.73 -28.21 -3.44
CA ILE A 218 -7.46 -27.59 -4.56
C ILE A 218 -8.85 -28.22 -4.70
N ARG A 219 -8.96 -29.56 -4.63
CA ARG A 219 -10.24 -30.27 -4.77
C ARG A 219 -11.24 -29.98 -3.66
N LYS A 220 -10.78 -29.61 -2.47
CA LYS A 220 -11.60 -29.36 -1.27
C LYS A 220 -11.96 -27.88 -1.08
N ALA A 221 -11.30 -26.98 -1.79
CA ALA A 221 -11.45 -25.54 -1.60
C ALA A 221 -12.76 -25.02 -2.20
N ASP A 222 -13.44 -24.12 -1.45
CA ASP A 222 -14.51 -23.24 -1.96
C ASP A 222 -13.89 -22.00 -2.64
N PHE A 223 -12.77 -21.50 -2.10
CA PHE A 223 -12.01 -20.37 -2.64
C PHE A 223 -10.53 -20.74 -2.75
N ILE A 224 -9.89 -20.31 -3.82
CA ILE A 224 -8.45 -20.38 -4.01
C ILE A 224 -7.94 -18.97 -4.27
N ILE A 225 -7.10 -18.48 -3.37
CA ILE A 225 -6.57 -17.12 -3.39
C ILE A 225 -5.05 -17.20 -3.52
N THR A 226 -4.47 -16.39 -4.40
CA THR A 226 -3.02 -16.32 -4.58
C THR A 226 -2.49 -14.94 -4.22
N ALA A 227 -1.40 -14.91 -3.44
CA ALA A 227 -0.68 -13.74 -2.95
C ALA A 227 0.82 -14.07 -2.78
N THR A 228 1.41 -14.71 -3.80
CA THR A 228 2.80 -15.19 -3.76
C THR A 228 3.80 -14.12 -4.20
N GLY A 229 3.33 -13.10 -4.93
CA GLY A 229 4.16 -12.07 -5.55
C GLY A 229 5.00 -12.59 -6.73
N LYS A 230 4.68 -13.77 -7.29
CA LYS A 230 5.43 -14.39 -8.38
C LYS A 230 4.51 -14.69 -9.56
N LYS A 231 4.86 -14.16 -10.73
CA LYS A 231 4.21 -14.52 -11.98
C LYS A 231 4.25 -16.03 -12.20
N ASP A 232 3.14 -16.59 -12.72
CA ASP A 232 3.01 -18.01 -13.07
C ASP A 232 3.21 -19.01 -11.91
N ALA A 233 3.11 -18.55 -10.64
CA ALA A 233 3.37 -19.36 -9.46
C ALA A 233 2.54 -20.66 -9.41
N LEU A 234 1.30 -20.62 -9.92
CA LEU A 234 0.37 -21.75 -9.92
C LEU A 234 0.25 -22.42 -11.30
N ALA A 235 1.09 -22.09 -12.28
CA ALA A 235 1.01 -22.62 -13.64
C ALA A 235 1.07 -24.16 -13.73
N LEU A 236 1.76 -24.81 -12.78
CA LEU A 236 1.84 -26.27 -12.69
C LEU A 236 0.49 -26.94 -12.34
N PHE A 237 -0.42 -26.21 -11.71
CA PHE A 237 -1.73 -26.70 -11.26
C PHE A 237 -2.88 -26.27 -12.18
N SER A 238 -2.60 -25.73 -13.37
CA SER A 238 -3.61 -25.13 -14.25
C SER A 238 -4.79 -26.06 -14.56
N ASN A 239 -4.52 -27.36 -14.77
CA ASN A 239 -5.56 -28.35 -15.08
C ASN A 239 -6.47 -28.62 -13.89
N GLU A 240 -5.91 -28.70 -12.68
CA GLU A 240 -6.63 -28.92 -11.43
C GLU A 240 -7.48 -27.68 -11.07
N LEU A 241 -6.91 -26.50 -11.24
CA LEU A 241 -7.57 -25.22 -11.02
C LEU A 241 -8.74 -25.02 -11.99
N GLU A 242 -8.55 -25.33 -13.27
CA GLU A 242 -9.61 -25.22 -14.28
C GLU A 242 -10.81 -26.13 -13.98
N ARG A 243 -10.53 -27.35 -13.48
CA ARG A 243 -11.55 -28.37 -13.16
C ARG A 243 -12.13 -28.19 -11.75
N SER A 244 -11.53 -27.39 -10.91
CA SER A 244 -12.05 -27.16 -9.56
C SER A 244 -13.36 -26.40 -9.59
N GLY A 245 -14.23 -26.63 -8.61
CA GLY A 245 -15.43 -25.82 -8.37
C GLY A 245 -15.15 -24.52 -7.63
N ALA A 246 -13.91 -24.28 -7.22
CA ALA A 246 -13.53 -23.16 -6.37
C ALA A 246 -13.62 -21.80 -7.11
N VAL A 247 -13.90 -20.75 -6.37
CA VAL A 247 -13.74 -19.36 -6.81
C VAL A 247 -12.27 -19.02 -6.82
N LEU A 248 -11.72 -18.60 -7.99
CA LEU A 248 -10.31 -18.28 -8.13
C LEU A 248 -10.08 -16.77 -8.03
N VAL A 249 -9.10 -16.36 -7.21
CA VAL A 249 -8.79 -14.97 -6.87
C VAL A 249 -7.30 -14.70 -6.96
N ASN A 250 -6.90 -13.75 -7.79
CA ASN A 250 -5.54 -13.23 -7.77
C ASN A 250 -5.48 -11.97 -6.90
N MET A 251 -4.50 -11.92 -5.98
CA MET A 251 -4.18 -10.74 -5.18
C MET A 251 -2.74 -10.25 -5.42
N GLY A 252 -1.97 -10.98 -6.23
CA GLY A 252 -0.67 -10.54 -6.71
C GLY A 252 -0.79 -9.49 -7.81
N PHE A 253 0.21 -8.62 -7.93
CA PHE A 253 0.28 -7.62 -8.99
C PHE A 253 0.36 -8.27 -10.38
N GLU A 254 1.11 -9.37 -10.49
CA GLU A 254 1.26 -10.18 -11.70
C GLU A 254 0.19 -11.27 -11.79
N ASP A 255 0.02 -11.86 -13.00
CA ASP A 255 -0.77 -13.10 -13.18
C ASP A 255 -0.06 -14.28 -12.51
N GLU A 256 -0.50 -14.66 -11.32
CA GLU A 256 0.07 -15.78 -10.56
C GLU A 256 -0.49 -17.15 -10.99
N PHE A 257 -1.63 -17.18 -11.71
CA PHE A 257 -2.25 -18.42 -12.19
C PHE A 257 -1.61 -18.97 -13.49
N GLY A 258 -0.95 -18.11 -14.27
CA GLY A 258 -0.28 -18.49 -15.50
C GLY A 258 -1.19 -18.55 -16.73
N GLU A 259 -0.58 -18.47 -17.92
CA GLU A 259 -1.27 -18.30 -19.20
C GLU A 259 -2.25 -19.44 -19.56
N LYS A 260 -1.99 -20.67 -19.07
CA LYS A 260 -2.83 -21.84 -19.40
C LYS A 260 -4.21 -21.77 -18.79
N LEU A 261 -4.37 -21.11 -17.63
CA LEU A 261 -5.67 -20.92 -17.03
C LEU A 261 -6.42 -19.79 -17.74
N PRO A 262 -7.64 -20.01 -18.30
CA PRO A 262 -8.41 -18.94 -18.95
C PRO A 262 -8.69 -17.79 -17.98
N ALA A 263 -8.54 -16.54 -18.42
CA ALA A 263 -8.77 -15.36 -17.59
C ALA A 263 -10.23 -15.29 -17.05
N ALA A 264 -11.20 -15.76 -17.83
CA ALA A 264 -12.61 -15.80 -17.44
C ALA A 264 -12.89 -16.77 -16.27
N ARG A 265 -11.94 -17.67 -15.94
CA ARG A 265 -12.06 -18.61 -14.82
C ARG A 265 -11.73 -17.97 -13.48
N CYS A 266 -11.02 -16.84 -13.49
CA CYS A 266 -10.57 -16.11 -12.32
C CYS A 266 -11.35 -14.78 -12.20
N LEU A 267 -11.71 -14.40 -10.96
CA LEU A 267 -12.33 -13.10 -10.71
C LEU A 267 -11.41 -11.97 -11.19
N ASN A 268 -12.02 -10.89 -11.67
CA ASN A 268 -11.31 -9.73 -12.25
C ASN A 268 -10.32 -10.09 -13.37
N GLY A 269 -10.55 -11.21 -14.09
CA GLY A 269 -9.71 -11.60 -15.22
C GLY A 269 -8.25 -11.79 -14.86
N LYS A 270 -7.93 -12.34 -13.68
CA LYS A 270 -6.61 -12.55 -13.08
C LYS A 270 -5.86 -11.28 -12.64
N LYS A 271 -6.46 -10.10 -12.76
CA LYS A 271 -5.92 -8.88 -12.15
C LYS A 271 -6.17 -8.91 -10.65
N PRO A 272 -5.40 -8.14 -9.85
CA PRO A 272 -5.64 -8.06 -8.41
C PRO A 272 -7.10 -7.72 -8.11
N LEU A 273 -7.74 -8.52 -7.25
CA LEU A 273 -9.18 -8.41 -7.05
C LEU A 273 -9.58 -7.10 -6.38
N ASN A 274 -8.78 -6.59 -5.46
CA ASN A 274 -9.06 -5.35 -4.74
C ASN A 274 -9.18 -4.11 -5.64
N PHE A 275 -8.65 -4.14 -6.87
CA PHE A 275 -8.76 -3.02 -7.82
C PHE A 275 -10.14 -2.88 -8.48
N ILE A 276 -11.12 -3.77 -8.18
CA ILE A 276 -12.52 -3.51 -8.53
C ILE A 276 -13.20 -2.51 -7.59
N LEU A 277 -12.58 -2.24 -6.43
CA LEU A 277 -13.09 -1.32 -5.42
C LEU A 277 -12.77 0.13 -5.80
N SER A 278 -13.68 1.05 -5.50
CA SER A 278 -13.43 2.50 -5.64
C SER A 278 -12.31 2.99 -4.72
N GLU A 279 -12.17 2.35 -3.55
CA GLU A 279 -11.07 2.55 -2.61
C GLU A 279 -10.39 1.20 -2.38
N PRO A 280 -9.33 0.87 -3.14
CA PRO A 280 -8.61 -0.40 -2.99
C PRO A 280 -8.05 -0.61 -1.58
N THR A 281 -7.66 0.46 -0.90
CA THR A 281 -7.25 0.47 0.51
C THR A 281 -8.00 1.57 1.23
N LEU A 282 -8.67 1.25 2.35
CA LEU A 282 -9.36 2.25 3.17
C LEU A 282 -8.36 3.19 3.81
N THR A 283 -8.77 4.46 3.99
CA THR A 283 -7.92 5.53 4.48
C THR A 283 -7.25 5.19 5.81
N ARG A 284 -7.95 4.51 6.73
CA ARG A 284 -7.41 4.09 8.04
C ARG A 284 -6.13 3.26 7.97
N TYR A 285 -5.94 2.49 6.89
CA TYR A 285 -4.76 1.64 6.71
C TYR A 285 -3.59 2.37 6.05
N ILE A 286 -3.86 3.42 5.25
CA ILE A 286 -2.81 4.22 4.61
C ILE A 286 -2.43 5.46 5.41
N ASP A 287 -3.28 5.91 6.33
CA ASP A 287 -3.05 7.08 7.19
C ASP A 287 -1.64 7.11 7.83
N PRO A 288 -1.21 6.07 8.59
CA PRO A 288 0.11 6.10 9.21
C PRO A 288 1.26 6.04 8.21
N VAL A 289 1.04 5.42 7.04
CA VAL A 289 2.04 5.36 5.97
C VAL A 289 2.22 6.74 5.33
N LEU A 290 1.12 7.47 5.10
CA LEU A 290 1.16 8.81 4.54
C LEU A 290 1.76 9.83 5.54
N ALA A 291 1.48 9.67 6.84
CA ALA A 291 2.13 10.48 7.88
C ALA A 291 3.65 10.24 7.91
N LEU A 292 4.09 8.97 7.84
CA LEU A 292 5.51 8.63 7.74
C LEU A 292 6.16 9.16 6.46
N HIS A 293 5.43 9.16 5.34
CA HIS A 293 5.90 9.74 4.07
C HIS A 293 6.15 11.25 4.21
N ASN A 294 5.28 11.98 4.89
CA ASN A 294 5.48 13.39 5.19
C ASN A 294 6.69 13.63 6.13
N GLU A 295 6.84 12.82 7.19
CA GLU A 295 8.00 12.88 8.11
C GLU A 295 9.33 12.70 7.38
N GLY A 296 9.33 11.88 6.32
CA GLY A 296 10.52 11.66 5.50
C GLY A 296 11.15 12.95 4.96
N ALA A 297 10.34 13.97 4.64
CA ALA A 297 10.86 15.26 4.19
C ALA A 297 11.68 15.98 5.29
N LEU A 298 11.25 15.90 6.55
CA LEU A 298 11.98 16.47 7.69
C LEU A 298 13.26 15.69 7.98
N ILE A 299 13.17 14.35 7.92
CA ILE A 299 14.33 13.49 8.14
C ILE A 299 15.42 13.80 7.11
N LEU A 300 15.07 13.90 5.84
CA LEU A 300 16.03 14.19 4.77
C LEU A 300 16.67 15.58 4.94
N LYS A 301 15.92 16.57 5.41
CA LYS A 301 16.43 17.92 5.69
C LYS A 301 17.54 17.93 6.73
N ASP A 302 17.47 17.03 7.72
CA ASP A 302 18.41 16.94 8.82
C ASP A 302 19.59 15.99 8.54
N LEU A 303 19.55 15.23 7.42
CA LEU A 303 20.61 14.32 7.02
C LEU A 303 21.74 15.04 6.26
N PRO A 304 23.00 14.55 6.38
CA PRO A 304 24.07 14.96 5.49
C PRO A 304 23.74 14.64 4.02
N GLU A 305 24.16 15.52 3.12
CA GLU A 305 24.03 15.28 1.67
C GLU A 305 24.73 13.96 1.27
N GLY A 306 24.08 13.17 0.40
CA GLY A 306 24.63 11.89 -0.07
C GLY A 306 24.62 10.77 0.98
N SER A 307 23.72 10.82 1.96
CA SER A 307 23.58 9.78 2.99
C SER A 307 23.15 8.41 2.44
N GLY A 308 22.80 8.33 1.15
CA GLY A 308 22.28 7.10 0.53
C GLY A 308 20.88 6.73 1.02
N THR A 309 20.56 5.44 1.00
CA THR A 309 19.26 4.96 1.45
C THR A 309 19.14 4.91 2.96
N VAL A 310 18.07 5.48 3.50
CA VAL A 310 17.74 5.53 4.93
C VAL A 310 16.39 4.86 5.15
N VAL A 311 16.27 4.10 6.23
CA VAL A 311 15.02 3.42 6.61
C VAL A 311 14.40 4.08 7.83
N PRO A 312 13.10 3.94 8.08
CA PRO A 312 12.45 4.47 9.27
C PRO A 312 13.09 3.95 10.56
N GLU A 313 13.36 4.85 11.50
CA GLU A 313 13.81 4.50 12.84
C GLU A 313 12.62 3.95 13.67
N GLU A 314 12.90 2.97 14.53
CA GLU A 314 11.87 2.30 15.34
C GLU A 314 11.10 3.28 16.24
N ASP A 315 11.75 4.24 16.85
CA ASP A 315 11.13 5.24 17.73
C ASP A 315 10.11 6.13 16.97
N LEU A 316 10.45 6.53 15.74
CA LEU A 316 9.54 7.29 14.90
C LEU A 316 8.29 6.46 14.55
N GLU A 317 8.49 5.24 14.10
CA GLU A 317 7.38 4.35 13.76
C GLU A 317 6.50 4.07 14.98
N MET A 318 7.09 3.80 16.15
CA MET A 318 6.33 3.56 17.38
C MET A 318 5.53 4.79 17.82
N ARG A 319 6.06 6.02 17.68
CA ARG A 319 5.32 7.25 17.95
C ARG A 319 4.05 7.34 17.09
N ILE A 320 4.15 7.08 15.78
CA ILE A 320 3.01 7.10 14.87
C ILE A 320 2.01 5.98 15.23
N LEU A 321 2.50 4.77 15.50
CA LEU A 321 1.69 3.61 15.87
C LEU A 321 0.91 3.84 17.17
N ASP A 322 1.53 4.46 18.17
CA ASP A 322 0.88 4.79 19.44
C ASP A 322 -0.27 5.80 19.24
N ILE A 323 -0.10 6.78 18.35
CA ILE A 323 -1.18 7.71 17.97
C ILE A 323 -2.34 6.94 17.32
N VAL A 324 -2.05 6.07 16.36
CA VAL A 324 -3.07 5.26 15.66
C VAL A 324 -3.80 4.33 16.64
N ARG A 325 -3.07 3.72 17.57
CA ARG A 325 -3.62 2.82 18.58
C ARG A 325 -4.50 3.55 19.60
N ALA A 326 -4.09 4.75 20.01
CA ALA A 326 -4.81 5.52 21.01
C ALA A 326 -6.08 6.20 20.46
N ASN A 327 -6.02 6.71 19.23
CA ASN A 327 -7.02 7.62 18.66
C ASN A 327 -7.77 7.03 17.46
N GLY A 328 -7.25 5.95 16.87
CA GLY A 328 -7.80 5.34 15.66
C GLY A 328 -8.72 4.14 15.90
N VAL A 329 -9.29 3.66 14.81
CA VAL A 329 -10.20 2.49 14.79
C VAL A 329 -9.48 1.14 14.63
N LEU A 330 -8.15 1.13 14.43
CA LEU A 330 -7.36 -0.07 14.13
C LEU A 330 -6.79 -0.78 15.36
N LYS A 331 -7.11 -0.37 16.57
CA LYS A 331 -6.47 -0.88 17.80
C LYS A 331 -6.41 -2.39 17.87
N ASP A 332 -7.55 -3.08 17.68
CA ASP A 332 -7.62 -4.54 17.82
C ASP A 332 -6.83 -5.26 16.71
N GLU A 333 -6.80 -4.69 15.50
CA GLU A 333 -6.06 -5.25 14.38
C GLU A 333 -4.54 -5.03 14.53
N LEU A 334 -4.13 -3.89 15.07
CA LEU A 334 -2.74 -3.61 15.42
C LEU A 334 -2.24 -4.53 16.54
N ASP A 335 -3.06 -4.75 17.57
CA ASP A 335 -2.69 -5.66 18.66
C ASP A 335 -2.46 -7.09 18.17
N LEU A 336 -3.23 -7.56 17.17
CA LEU A 336 -3.01 -8.85 16.52
C LEU A 336 -1.74 -8.85 15.66
N LEU A 337 -1.50 -7.79 14.90
CA LEU A 337 -0.34 -7.68 14.02
C LEU A 337 0.99 -7.62 14.78
N LEU A 338 1.00 -6.97 15.95
CA LEU A 338 2.21 -6.80 16.77
C LEU A 338 2.52 -8.03 17.66
N GLN A 339 1.59 -8.99 17.79
CA GLN A 339 1.81 -10.25 18.50
C GLN A 339 2.47 -11.35 17.65
N GLU A 340 2.49 -11.19 16.33
CA GLU A 340 3.17 -12.07 15.37
C GLU A 340 4.63 -11.62 15.10
#